data_6aebc7e44079d5bea83f09a4eb8c84c8
#
_entry.id   6aebc7e44079d5bea83f09a4eb8c84c8
#
_cell.length_a   1.000
_cell.length_b   1.000
_cell.length_c   1.000
_cell.angle_alpha   90.00
_cell.angle_beta   90.00
_cell.angle_gamma   90.00
#
_symmetry.space_group_name_H-M   'P 1'
#
loop_
_entity.id
_entity.type
_entity.pdbx_description
1 polymer ?
#
loop_
_entity_poly.entity_id
_entity_poly.type
_entity_poly.pdbx_seq_one_letter_code
_entity_poly.pdbx_strand_id
1 'polypeptide(L)'
;MTAGGGSVAAALAGCSRLLGGTGSGPQEQVDEGEIPDEPIQAGLQDFTEGPAAVLGILGVRGARIAVERINEAGGIAGREMELEVVHEGSNQVENHNAFIEAGKDVTFGPRSSGGHLAMAPNIEDGEVVNVALAGTTTALYEETVTDPTYTFRAQNHDALETVAAAFTAVDKLGADNIDTVAGINQNYAFGQDEMEIFTAAIQKLTNAEVVYSGFPELGASDLSTHVSSVKEEQPDVLFSSLWGGDATLMYEQGISNGTFEDVGMVSATVTYAPEVTRDMIESIGTDVYVGDRNWHWSHPPENRWAPGIELAEAAWERGEGDRQTIFHAIMDGYGAVTAWATAVEKVVNQLGRWPEQEEIAQALKGHGWYTPAGYHMMTDWNQQMRPHHSGRLEWSDEYDVMVMEDMNVYRPAEVSPPGRTNTLDWIDSW
;
A
#
# COMPACT_ATOMS: atom_id res chain seq x y z
N MET A 1 32.84 -35.87 26.08
CA MET A 1 31.41 -35.60 26.41
C MET A 1 30.87 -34.71 25.32
N THR A 2 30.17 -35.34 24.42
CA THR A 2 29.58 -34.73 23.22
C THR A 2 28.21 -34.18 23.60
N ALA A 3 27.96 -32.88 23.37
CA ALA A 3 26.66 -32.28 23.45
C ALA A 3 26.18 -31.99 22.01
N GLY A 4 25.13 -32.67 21.59
CA GLY A 4 24.53 -32.51 20.28
C GLY A 4 23.60 -31.29 20.26
N GLY A 5 23.75 -30.49 19.22
CA GLY A 5 22.80 -29.46 18.87
C GLY A 5 21.58 -30.08 18.18
N GLY A 6 20.41 -29.91 18.78
CA GLY A 6 19.15 -30.28 18.15
C GLY A 6 18.54 -29.07 17.47
N SER A 7 18.44 -29.14 16.16
CA SER A 7 17.61 -28.25 15.35
C SER A 7 16.14 -28.45 15.68
N VAL A 8 15.48 -27.37 16.12
CA VAL A 8 14.03 -27.35 16.28
C VAL A 8 13.42 -26.93 14.92
N ALA A 9 13.07 -27.92 14.13
CA ALA A 9 12.16 -27.72 13.00
C ALA A 9 10.73 -27.58 13.61
N ALA A 10 10.18 -26.36 13.63
CA ALA A 10 8.80 -26.14 14.01
C ALA A 10 7.89 -26.57 12.87
N ALA A 11 7.34 -27.76 13.00
CA ALA A 11 6.28 -28.26 12.15
C ALA A 11 4.99 -27.45 12.41
N LEU A 12 4.57 -26.65 11.45
CA LEU A 12 3.20 -26.14 11.35
C LEU A 12 2.33 -27.21 10.66
N ALA A 13 2.09 -28.32 11.39
CA ALA A 13 1.12 -29.30 10.98
C ALA A 13 0.14 -29.51 12.14
N GLY A 14 -1.14 -29.15 11.90
CA GLY A 14 -2.21 -29.79 12.65
C GLY A 14 -3.02 -28.91 13.58
N CYS A 15 -4.03 -28.22 13.04
CA CYS A 15 -5.28 -27.97 13.75
C CYS A 15 -6.49 -28.22 12.83
N SER A 16 -6.65 -29.46 12.38
CA SER A 16 -7.89 -29.93 11.79
C SER A 16 -8.39 -31.16 12.53
N ARG A 17 -9.04 -30.93 13.68
CA ARG A 17 -9.97 -31.88 14.30
C ARG A 17 -10.62 -31.24 15.52
N LEU A 18 -11.71 -30.53 15.29
CA LEU A 18 -12.78 -30.33 16.30
C LEU A 18 -13.94 -29.59 15.61
N LEU A 19 -14.77 -30.33 14.91
CA LEU A 19 -16.21 -30.11 14.81
C LEU A 19 -16.77 -31.32 14.06
N GLY A 20 -17.16 -32.32 14.81
CA GLY A 20 -17.95 -33.43 14.31
C GLY A 20 -19.37 -32.97 14.01
N GLY A 21 -19.69 -32.90 12.73
CA GLY A 21 -21.03 -32.75 12.20
C GLY A 21 -21.22 -33.81 11.14
N THR A 22 -21.96 -34.89 11.48
CA THR A 22 -22.42 -35.91 10.53
C THR A 22 -23.52 -35.30 9.68
N GLY A 23 -23.13 -34.82 8.49
CA GLY A 23 -24.04 -34.47 7.42
C GLY A 23 -23.51 -35.10 6.14
N SER A 24 -23.96 -36.33 5.82
CA SER A 24 -23.73 -36.97 4.53
C SER A 24 -24.64 -36.31 3.48
N GLY A 25 -24.16 -35.17 2.92
CA GLY A 25 -24.59 -34.72 1.60
C GLY A 25 -23.78 -35.45 0.53
N PRO A 26 -24.27 -35.56 -0.71
CA PRO A 26 -23.45 -36.12 -1.78
C PRO A 26 -22.18 -35.29 -1.92
N GLN A 27 -21.01 -35.91 -1.68
CA GLN A 27 -19.74 -35.34 -2.08
C GLN A 27 -19.76 -35.31 -3.62
N GLU A 28 -19.84 -34.13 -4.19
CA GLU A 28 -19.45 -33.94 -5.60
C GLU A 28 -18.07 -34.53 -5.74
N GLN A 29 -17.89 -35.49 -6.65
CA GLN A 29 -16.58 -35.97 -7.04
C GLN A 29 -15.85 -34.78 -7.62
N VAL A 30 -14.86 -34.26 -6.88
CA VAL A 30 -13.90 -33.31 -7.41
C VAL A 30 -13.12 -34.08 -8.47
N ASP A 31 -13.18 -33.64 -9.72
CA ASP A 31 -12.31 -34.15 -10.77
C ASP A 31 -10.86 -33.91 -10.31
N GLU A 32 -10.10 -34.99 -10.11
CA GLU A 32 -8.67 -34.92 -9.82
C GLU A 32 -7.98 -34.43 -11.11
N GLY A 33 -7.90 -33.11 -11.27
CA GLY A 33 -7.10 -32.46 -12.31
C GLY A 33 -5.63 -32.53 -11.95
N GLU A 34 -4.77 -32.48 -12.95
CA GLU A 34 -3.32 -32.54 -12.77
C GLU A 34 -2.78 -31.19 -12.28
N ILE A 35 -1.80 -31.21 -11.37
CA ILE A 35 -1.00 -30.02 -11.06
C ILE A 35 0.10 -29.97 -12.12
N PRO A 36 0.22 -28.86 -12.89
CA PRO A 36 1.27 -28.73 -13.90
C PRO A 36 2.67 -28.82 -13.30
N ASP A 37 3.60 -29.41 -14.03
CA ASP A 37 5.02 -29.48 -13.62
C ASP A 37 5.79 -28.20 -13.96
N GLU A 38 5.24 -27.37 -14.87
CA GLU A 38 5.86 -26.13 -15.32
C GLU A 38 5.84 -25.07 -14.21
N PRO A 39 6.85 -24.19 -14.15
CA PRO A 39 6.85 -23.05 -13.22
C PRO A 39 5.64 -22.13 -13.44
N ILE A 40 5.21 -21.51 -12.35
CA ILE A 40 4.19 -20.46 -12.39
C ILE A 40 4.79 -19.22 -13.05
N GLN A 41 4.17 -18.72 -14.10
CA GLN A 41 4.64 -17.55 -14.84
C GLN A 41 3.93 -16.30 -14.33
N ALA A 42 4.67 -15.41 -13.67
CA ALA A 42 4.15 -14.15 -13.15
C ALA A 42 4.70 -12.95 -13.93
N GLY A 43 3.85 -11.98 -14.25
CA GLY A 43 4.24 -10.70 -14.81
C GLY A 43 4.08 -9.58 -13.78
N LEU A 44 5.05 -8.70 -13.63
CA LEU A 44 4.98 -7.52 -12.77
C LEU A 44 5.36 -6.26 -13.54
N GLN A 45 4.53 -5.23 -13.45
CA GLN A 45 4.87 -3.89 -13.92
C GLN A 45 4.90 -2.91 -12.75
N ASP A 46 5.98 -2.15 -12.68
CA ASP A 46 6.18 -1.09 -11.70
C ASP A 46 7.16 -0.03 -12.26
N PHE A 47 7.27 1.12 -11.66
CA PHE A 47 8.21 2.16 -12.08
C PHE A 47 9.66 1.73 -11.75
N THR A 48 10.43 1.36 -12.76
CA THR A 48 11.85 1.05 -12.61
C THR A 48 12.76 2.21 -13.00
N GLU A 49 12.19 3.27 -13.56
CA GLU A 49 12.87 4.48 -14.04
C GLU A 49 12.00 5.72 -13.79
N GLY A 50 12.60 6.91 -13.86
CA GLY A 50 11.91 8.19 -13.71
C GLY A 50 11.61 8.60 -12.26
N PRO A 51 10.79 9.66 -12.05
CA PRO A 51 10.55 10.23 -10.71
C PRO A 51 9.94 9.26 -9.70
N ALA A 52 9.15 8.29 -10.16
CA ALA A 52 8.51 7.28 -9.32
C ALA A 52 9.39 6.04 -9.05
N ALA A 53 10.59 5.97 -9.62
CA ALA A 53 11.46 4.79 -9.57
C ALA A 53 11.80 4.36 -8.13
N VAL A 54 11.94 5.29 -7.21
CA VAL A 54 12.25 4.98 -5.81
C VAL A 54 11.20 4.04 -5.20
N LEU A 55 9.92 4.25 -5.46
CA LEU A 55 8.85 3.38 -4.99
C LEU A 55 8.79 2.07 -5.79
N GLY A 56 8.87 2.16 -7.10
CA GLY A 56 8.76 1.00 -7.97
C GLY A 56 9.90 0.00 -7.78
N ILE A 57 11.15 0.47 -7.65
CA ILE A 57 12.30 -0.39 -7.36
C ILE A 57 12.12 -1.14 -6.03
N LEU A 58 11.58 -0.47 -5.00
CA LEU A 58 11.30 -1.10 -3.71
C LEU A 58 10.15 -2.10 -3.81
N GLY A 59 9.10 -1.80 -4.58
CA GLY A 59 8.01 -2.74 -4.86
C GLY A 59 8.49 -4.00 -5.56
N VAL A 60 9.28 -3.85 -6.61
CA VAL A 60 9.93 -4.98 -7.31
C VAL A 60 10.82 -5.79 -6.36
N ARG A 61 11.57 -5.12 -5.49
CA ARG A 61 12.43 -5.77 -4.50
C ARG A 61 11.61 -6.62 -3.52
N GLY A 62 10.51 -6.07 -3.01
CA GLY A 62 9.58 -6.79 -2.15
C GLY A 62 8.95 -8.01 -2.83
N ALA A 63 8.50 -7.86 -4.08
CA ALA A 63 7.95 -8.96 -4.87
C ALA A 63 8.97 -10.08 -5.10
N ARG A 64 10.23 -9.74 -5.43
CA ARG A 64 11.31 -10.73 -5.59
C ARG A 64 11.62 -11.48 -4.30
N ILE A 65 11.64 -10.78 -3.15
CA ILE A 65 11.83 -11.44 -1.84
C ILE A 65 10.68 -12.42 -1.56
N ALA A 66 9.45 -12.06 -1.89
CA ALA A 66 8.31 -12.95 -1.72
C ALA A 66 8.43 -14.20 -2.59
N VAL A 67 8.75 -14.03 -3.87
CA VAL A 67 8.97 -15.16 -4.82
C VAL A 67 10.09 -16.07 -4.35
N GLU A 68 11.23 -15.52 -3.95
CA GLU A 68 12.35 -16.30 -3.42
C GLU A 68 11.92 -17.14 -2.20
N ARG A 69 11.23 -16.55 -1.24
CA ARG A 69 10.74 -17.25 -0.04
C ARG A 69 9.73 -18.35 -0.37
N ILE A 70 8.85 -18.12 -1.34
CA ILE A 70 7.91 -19.13 -1.84
C ILE A 70 8.68 -20.30 -2.45
N ASN A 71 9.67 -20.04 -3.31
CA ASN A 71 10.46 -21.05 -3.97
C ASN A 71 11.34 -21.83 -2.98
N GLU A 72 11.97 -21.16 -2.00
CA GLU A 72 12.71 -21.79 -0.90
C GLU A 72 11.83 -22.71 -0.04
N ALA A 73 10.54 -22.39 0.09
CA ALA A 73 9.58 -23.23 0.79
C ALA A 73 9.08 -24.44 -0.05
N GLY A 74 9.52 -24.57 -1.30
CA GLY A 74 9.14 -25.64 -2.22
C GLY A 74 8.09 -25.25 -3.25
N GLY A 75 7.85 -23.95 -3.44
CA GLY A 75 6.88 -23.44 -4.40
C GLY A 75 5.42 -23.61 -3.94
N ILE A 76 4.49 -23.35 -4.82
CA ILE A 76 3.05 -23.55 -4.59
C ILE A 76 2.66 -24.89 -5.18
N ALA A 77 2.31 -25.84 -4.34
CA ALA A 77 2.03 -27.24 -4.75
C ALA A 77 3.17 -27.88 -5.55
N GLY A 78 4.42 -27.52 -5.26
CA GLY A 78 5.62 -28.01 -5.93
C GLY A 78 6.04 -27.20 -7.18
N ARG A 79 5.25 -26.23 -7.61
CA ARG A 79 5.59 -25.33 -8.74
C ARG A 79 6.37 -24.12 -8.23
N GLU A 80 7.57 -23.92 -8.75
CA GLU A 80 8.32 -22.68 -8.54
C GLU A 80 7.64 -21.50 -9.26
N MET A 81 7.82 -20.28 -8.77
CA MET A 81 7.33 -19.05 -9.41
C MET A 81 8.48 -18.33 -10.10
N GLU A 82 8.27 -17.95 -11.36
CA GLU A 82 9.15 -17.09 -12.14
C GLU A 82 8.52 -15.72 -12.33
N LEU A 83 9.26 -14.65 -12.00
CA LEU A 83 8.77 -13.27 -12.03
C LEU A 83 9.48 -12.48 -13.14
N GLU A 84 8.74 -12.14 -14.19
CA GLU A 84 9.14 -11.16 -15.19
C GLU A 84 8.76 -9.75 -14.71
N VAL A 85 9.71 -8.79 -14.85
CA VAL A 85 9.49 -7.40 -14.44
C VAL A 85 9.66 -6.48 -15.64
N VAL A 86 8.70 -5.61 -15.87
CA VAL A 86 8.76 -4.56 -16.91
C VAL A 86 8.55 -3.18 -16.28
N HIS A 87 9.06 -2.14 -16.96
CA HIS A 87 8.82 -0.76 -16.58
C HIS A 87 7.36 -0.39 -16.85
N GLU A 88 6.67 0.16 -15.85
CA GLU A 88 5.29 0.61 -15.98
C GLU A 88 5.17 1.76 -17.00
N GLY A 89 5.89 2.85 -16.75
CA GLY A 89 5.89 4.03 -17.62
C GLY A 89 4.48 4.54 -17.91
N SER A 90 4.20 4.76 -19.20
CA SER A 90 2.85 5.08 -19.71
C SER A 90 2.19 3.93 -20.49
N ASN A 91 2.77 2.72 -20.40
CA ASN A 91 2.40 1.57 -21.23
C ASN A 91 1.64 0.48 -20.47
N GLN A 92 0.90 0.85 -19.40
CA GLN A 92 0.29 -0.10 -18.48
C GLN A 92 -0.62 -1.12 -19.18
N VAL A 93 -1.46 -0.66 -20.10
CA VAL A 93 -2.37 -1.51 -20.85
C VAL A 93 -1.60 -2.42 -21.82
N GLU A 94 -0.60 -1.89 -22.52
CA GLU A 94 0.22 -2.64 -23.46
C GLU A 94 1.03 -3.72 -22.74
N ASN A 95 1.62 -3.39 -21.59
CA ASN A 95 2.35 -4.33 -20.75
C ASN A 95 1.46 -5.47 -20.26
N HIS A 96 0.24 -5.13 -19.78
CA HIS A 96 -0.71 -6.13 -19.34
C HIS A 96 -1.12 -7.07 -20.47
N ASN A 97 -1.49 -6.53 -21.63
CA ASN A 97 -1.86 -7.34 -22.78
C ASN A 97 -0.72 -8.26 -23.24
N ALA A 98 0.53 -7.77 -23.20
CA ALA A 98 1.71 -8.58 -23.50
C ALA A 98 1.89 -9.74 -22.51
N PHE A 99 1.61 -9.54 -21.22
CA PHE A 99 1.61 -10.61 -20.23
C PHE A 99 0.53 -11.67 -20.51
N ILE A 100 -0.69 -11.24 -20.88
CA ILE A 100 -1.77 -12.15 -21.24
C ILE A 100 -1.39 -12.97 -22.49
N GLU A 101 -0.88 -12.29 -23.54
CA GLU A 101 -0.43 -12.96 -24.76
C GLU A 101 0.74 -13.95 -24.50
N ALA A 102 1.59 -13.66 -23.52
CA ALA A 102 2.68 -14.54 -23.09
C ALA A 102 2.21 -15.72 -22.21
N GLY A 103 0.93 -15.79 -21.86
CA GLY A 103 0.34 -16.85 -21.05
C GLY A 103 0.76 -16.80 -19.58
N LYS A 104 0.87 -15.59 -18.99
CA LYS A 104 1.14 -15.45 -17.56
C LYS A 104 -0.02 -16.00 -16.72
N ASP A 105 0.30 -16.75 -15.66
CA ASP A 105 -0.66 -17.30 -14.70
C ASP A 105 -1.25 -16.20 -13.80
N VAL A 106 -0.51 -15.10 -13.59
CA VAL A 106 -0.91 -13.95 -12.77
C VAL A 106 -0.17 -12.71 -13.21
N THR A 107 -0.81 -11.54 -13.05
CA THR A 107 -0.16 -10.24 -13.26
C THR A 107 -0.18 -9.40 -11.99
N PHE A 108 0.89 -8.63 -11.75
CA PHE A 108 1.05 -7.71 -10.63
C PHE A 108 1.27 -6.28 -11.12
N GLY A 109 0.80 -5.32 -10.34
CA GLY A 109 0.80 -3.92 -10.74
C GLY A 109 -0.52 -3.53 -11.44
N PRO A 110 -0.66 -2.27 -11.81
CA PRO A 110 0.33 -1.20 -11.77
C PRO A 110 0.48 -0.58 -10.37
N ARG A 111 1.37 0.41 -10.27
CA ARG A 111 1.48 1.30 -9.11
C ARG A 111 0.62 2.54 -9.26
N SER A 112 0.54 3.11 -10.47
CA SER A 112 -0.17 4.37 -10.69
C SER A 112 -1.69 4.21 -10.68
N SER A 113 -2.38 5.16 -10.04
CA SER A 113 -3.85 5.21 -10.02
C SER A 113 -4.43 5.35 -11.43
N GLY A 114 -3.92 6.28 -12.22
CA GLY A 114 -4.35 6.45 -13.62
C GLY A 114 -4.09 5.23 -14.49
N GLY A 115 -2.97 4.54 -14.31
CA GLY A 115 -2.66 3.28 -14.99
C GLY A 115 -3.62 2.17 -14.61
N HIS A 116 -4.00 2.08 -13.34
CA HIS A 116 -4.94 1.06 -12.87
C HIS A 116 -6.36 1.30 -13.44
N LEU A 117 -6.82 2.56 -13.45
CA LEU A 117 -8.10 2.92 -14.09
C LEU A 117 -8.11 2.54 -15.58
N ALA A 118 -7.04 2.87 -16.31
CA ALA A 118 -6.92 2.57 -17.72
C ALA A 118 -6.83 1.06 -18.01
N MET A 119 -6.20 0.30 -17.13
CA MET A 119 -5.93 -1.12 -17.31
C MET A 119 -7.08 -2.02 -16.85
N ALA A 120 -7.90 -1.60 -15.90
CA ALA A 120 -8.93 -2.42 -15.27
C ALA A 120 -9.93 -3.07 -16.25
N PRO A 121 -10.44 -2.40 -17.29
CA PRO A 121 -11.29 -3.06 -18.29
C PRO A 121 -10.56 -4.20 -19.02
N ASN A 122 -9.28 -4.04 -19.34
CA ASN A 122 -8.47 -5.06 -20.02
C ASN A 122 -8.16 -6.26 -19.10
N ILE A 123 -8.07 -6.03 -17.77
CA ILE A 123 -7.92 -7.12 -16.80
C ILE A 123 -9.17 -7.99 -16.79
N GLU A 124 -10.36 -7.38 -16.74
CA GLU A 124 -11.62 -8.12 -16.76
C GLU A 124 -11.82 -8.88 -18.09
N ASP A 125 -11.49 -8.26 -19.23
CA ASP A 125 -11.58 -8.89 -20.56
C ASP A 125 -10.55 -10.01 -20.76
N GLY A 126 -9.39 -9.90 -20.11
CA GLY A 126 -8.31 -10.90 -20.21
C GLY A 126 -8.51 -12.13 -19.34
N GLU A 127 -9.45 -12.09 -18.39
CA GLU A 127 -9.80 -13.20 -17.49
C GLU A 127 -8.60 -13.82 -16.75
N VAL A 128 -7.56 -13.02 -16.45
CA VAL A 128 -6.42 -13.40 -15.64
C VAL A 128 -6.35 -12.52 -14.40
N VAL A 129 -6.21 -13.13 -13.23
CA VAL A 129 -6.13 -12.40 -11.97
C VAL A 129 -4.97 -11.41 -12.01
N ASN A 130 -5.30 -10.15 -11.76
CA ASN A 130 -4.36 -9.07 -11.51
C ASN A 130 -4.44 -8.64 -10.05
N VAL A 131 -3.27 -8.46 -9.42
CA VAL A 131 -3.17 -7.92 -8.07
C VAL A 131 -2.30 -6.66 -8.11
N ALA A 132 -2.93 -5.50 -8.11
CA ALA A 132 -2.21 -4.23 -8.13
C ALA A 132 -1.43 -4.00 -6.82
N LEU A 133 -0.23 -3.44 -6.96
CA LEU A 133 0.65 -3.11 -5.83
C LEU A 133 0.17 -1.85 -5.10
N ALA A 134 -0.36 -0.90 -5.86
CA ALA A 134 -0.93 0.36 -5.40
C ALA A 134 -2.08 0.76 -6.33
N GLY A 135 -2.08 1.96 -6.93
CA GLY A 135 -3.19 2.42 -7.76
C GLY A 135 -4.42 2.69 -6.90
N THR A 136 -4.24 3.55 -5.91
CA THR A 136 -5.06 3.62 -4.69
C THR A 136 -6.34 4.44 -4.83
N THR A 137 -6.57 5.11 -5.98
CA THR A 137 -7.80 5.88 -6.23
C THR A 137 -9.08 5.10 -5.89
N THR A 138 -10.02 5.75 -5.25
CA THR A 138 -11.34 5.19 -4.94
C THR A 138 -12.18 4.98 -6.20
N ALA A 139 -11.97 5.80 -7.23
CA ALA A 139 -12.66 5.72 -8.52
C ALA A 139 -12.53 4.36 -9.22
N LEU A 140 -11.51 3.55 -8.88
CA LEU A 140 -11.35 2.21 -9.44
C LEU A 140 -12.61 1.36 -9.26
N TYR A 141 -13.08 1.23 -8.03
CA TYR A 141 -14.22 0.39 -7.69
C TYR A 141 -15.54 1.17 -7.54
N GLU A 142 -15.46 2.49 -7.39
CA GLU A 142 -16.65 3.33 -7.31
C GLU A 142 -17.20 3.67 -8.71
N GLU A 143 -16.35 3.78 -9.74
CA GLU A 143 -16.71 4.29 -11.05
C GLU A 143 -16.30 3.39 -12.22
N THR A 144 -15.07 2.82 -12.21
CA THR A 144 -14.47 2.17 -13.38
C THR A 144 -14.87 0.70 -13.49
N VAL A 145 -14.67 -0.08 -12.44
CA VAL A 145 -15.04 -1.51 -12.36
C VAL A 145 -15.81 -1.75 -11.07
N THR A 146 -17.11 -1.48 -11.12
CA THR A 146 -17.98 -1.54 -9.95
C THR A 146 -18.35 -2.95 -9.50
N ASP A 147 -18.09 -3.96 -10.32
CA ASP A 147 -18.29 -5.40 -10.00
C ASP A 147 -17.11 -6.24 -10.53
N PRO A 148 -15.91 -6.09 -9.95
CA PRO A 148 -14.70 -6.75 -10.44
C PRO A 148 -14.72 -8.25 -10.19
N THR A 149 -14.18 -9.00 -11.14
CA THR A 149 -13.91 -10.43 -11.03
C THR A 149 -12.42 -10.68 -10.84
N TYR A 150 -11.58 -10.15 -11.74
CA TYR A 150 -10.15 -10.43 -11.83
C TYR A 150 -9.26 -9.28 -11.36
N THR A 151 -9.82 -8.09 -11.17
CA THR A 151 -9.10 -6.90 -10.70
C THR A 151 -9.05 -6.87 -9.19
N PHE A 152 -7.86 -7.01 -8.59
CA PHE A 152 -7.62 -6.95 -7.15
C PHE A 152 -6.61 -5.87 -6.80
N ARG A 153 -6.73 -5.31 -5.59
CA ARG A 153 -5.76 -4.34 -5.07
C ARG A 153 -5.27 -4.78 -3.68
N ALA A 154 -3.97 -5.08 -3.59
CA ALA A 154 -3.32 -5.51 -2.34
C ALA A 154 -2.77 -4.32 -1.53
N GLN A 155 -3.45 -3.18 -1.60
CA GLN A 155 -3.12 -1.95 -0.89
C GLN A 155 -4.39 -1.27 -0.39
N ASN A 156 -4.31 -0.47 0.70
CA ASN A 156 -5.40 0.40 1.11
C ASN A 156 -5.72 1.41 -0.01
N HIS A 157 -6.94 1.92 -0.03
CA HIS A 157 -7.35 2.97 -0.97
C HIS A 157 -7.22 4.38 -0.35
N ASP A 158 -7.25 5.39 -1.19
CA ASP A 158 -7.01 6.80 -0.83
C ASP A 158 -7.92 7.28 0.30
N ALA A 159 -9.21 6.93 0.31
CA ALA A 159 -10.14 7.35 1.36
C ALA A 159 -9.64 6.97 2.76
N LEU A 160 -9.06 5.77 2.92
CA LEU A 160 -8.63 5.28 4.22
C LEU A 160 -7.47 6.12 4.77
N GLU A 161 -6.47 6.43 3.96
CA GLU A 161 -5.31 7.19 4.40
C GLU A 161 -5.63 8.69 4.55
N THR A 162 -6.47 9.23 3.67
CA THR A 162 -6.83 10.65 3.68
C THR A 162 -7.75 10.99 4.84
N VAL A 163 -8.75 10.16 5.12
CA VAL A 163 -9.60 10.33 6.31
C VAL A 163 -8.79 10.17 7.59
N ALA A 164 -7.81 9.22 7.62
CA ALA A 164 -6.91 9.10 8.75
C ALA A 164 -6.04 10.36 8.95
N ALA A 165 -5.60 11.02 7.88
CA ALA A 165 -4.88 12.29 7.95
C ALA A 165 -5.75 13.41 8.53
N ALA A 166 -7.03 13.49 8.13
CA ALA A 166 -7.97 14.45 8.70
C ALA A 166 -8.24 14.17 10.20
N PHE A 167 -8.44 12.92 10.59
CA PHE A 167 -8.60 12.53 12.00
C PHE A 167 -7.35 12.84 12.81
N THR A 168 -6.16 12.60 12.25
CA THR A 168 -4.89 12.94 12.89
C THR A 168 -4.80 14.44 13.17
N ALA A 169 -5.17 15.29 12.22
CA ALA A 169 -5.17 16.74 12.43
C ALA A 169 -6.11 17.13 13.59
N VAL A 170 -7.30 16.56 13.62
CA VAL A 170 -8.27 16.83 14.71
C VAL A 170 -7.80 16.28 16.05
N ASP A 171 -7.22 15.07 16.07
CA ASP A 171 -6.72 14.46 17.31
C ASP A 171 -5.55 15.24 17.92
N LYS A 172 -4.72 15.86 17.09
CA LYS A 172 -3.50 16.57 17.54
C LYS A 172 -3.75 18.05 17.85
N LEU A 173 -4.52 18.73 17.03
CA LEU A 173 -4.80 20.16 17.23
C LEU A 173 -6.09 20.43 18.01
N GLY A 174 -7.06 19.52 17.91
CA GLY A 174 -8.45 19.72 18.37
C GLY A 174 -9.30 20.44 17.32
N ALA A 175 -10.54 19.99 17.13
CA ALA A 175 -11.44 20.51 16.10
C ALA A 175 -11.68 22.02 16.18
N ASP A 176 -11.76 22.57 17.41
CA ASP A 176 -11.99 23.99 17.66
C ASP A 176 -10.77 24.88 17.32
N ASN A 177 -9.64 24.32 16.99
CA ASN A 177 -8.40 25.03 16.66
C ASN A 177 -8.02 24.89 15.16
N ILE A 178 -8.92 24.36 14.33
CA ILE A 178 -8.70 24.21 12.89
C ILE A 178 -9.77 25.03 12.18
N ASP A 179 -9.44 26.29 11.86
CA ASP A 179 -10.31 27.21 11.12
C ASP A 179 -9.95 27.24 9.63
N THR A 180 -8.67 26.95 9.29
CA THR A 180 -8.14 27.05 7.92
C THR A 180 -7.28 25.85 7.54
N VAL A 181 -7.43 25.41 6.30
CA VAL A 181 -6.58 24.35 5.74
C VAL A 181 -6.07 24.73 4.36
N ALA A 182 -4.85 24.29 4.03
CA ALA A 182 -4.29 24.38 2.70
C ALA A 182 -3.86 23.00 2.20
N GLY A 183 -3.72 22.84 0.88
CA GLY A 183 -3.26 21.61 0.28
C GLY A 183 -2.17 21.82 -0.77
N ILE A 184 -1.15 20.93 -0.81
CA ILE A 184 -0.21 20.79 -1.93
C ILE A 184 -0.16 19.31 -2.31
N ASN A 185 -0.72 18.95 -3.48
CA ASN A 185 -0.90 17.58 -3.91
C ASN A 185 -0.53 17.45 -5.39
N GLN A 186 -0.10 16.27 -5.84
CA GLN A 186 0.31 16.09 -7.24
C GLN A 186 -0.86 16.19 -8.22
N ASN A 187 -0.59 16.74 -9.42
CA ASN A 187 -1.60 16.98 -10.46
C ASN A 187 -1.94 15.72 -11.26
N TYR A 188 -2.51 14.71 -10.61
CA TYR A 188 -3.11 13.54 -11.26
C TYR A 188 -4.17 12.91 -10.32
N ALA A 189 -4.87 11.85 -10.78
CA ALA A 189 -6.01 11.28 -10.07
C ALA A 189 -5.77 11.08 -8.56
N PHE A 190 -4.65 10.51 -8.15
CA PHE A 190 -4.30 10.31 -6.75
C PHE A 190 -4.34 11.63 -5.94
N GLY A 191 -3.55 12.63 -6.35
CA GLY A 191 -3.45 13.88 -5.56
C GLY A 191 -4.73 14.71 -5.59
N GLN A 192 -5.54 14.60 -6.66
CA GLN A 192 -6.84 15.25 -6.79
C GLN A 192 -7.86 14.57 -5.87
N ASP A 193 -7.95 13.23 -5.89
CA ASP A 193 -8.83 12.45 -5.00
C ASP A 193 -8.49 12.71 -3.53
N GLU A 194 -7.20 12.69 -3.18
CA GLU A 194 -6.73 12.93 -1.82
C GLU A 194 -7.16 14.31 -1.30
N MET A 195 -7.01 15.36 -2.10
CA MET A 195 -7.42 16.72 -1.69
C MET A 195 -8.93 16.85 -1.55
N GLU A 196 -9.71 16.23 -2.43
CA GLU A 196 -11.17 16.24 -2.37
C GLU A 196 -11.67 15.51 -1.13
N ILE A 197 -11.16 14.31 -0.87
CA ILE A 197 -11.52 13.49 0.30
C ILE A 197 -11.10 14.20 1.61
N PHE A 198 -9.86 14.74 1.67
CA PHE A 198 -9.40 15.48 2.84
C PHE A 198 -10.31 16.68 3.12
N THR A 199 -10.61 17.46 2.09
CA THR A 199 -11.49 18.62 2.21
C THR A 199 -12.87 18.23 2.76
N ALA A 200 -13.49 17.21 2.20
CA ALA A 200 -14.78 16.71 2.65
C ALA A 200 -14.72 16.27 4.12
N ALA A 201 -13.72 15.46 4.48
CA ALA A 201 -13.56 14.93 5.83
C ALA A 201 -13.29 16.04 6.87
N ILE A 202 -12.31 16.92 6.61
CA ILE A 202 -11.92 17.95 7.58
C ILE A 202 -13.05 18.97 7.79
N GLN A 203 -13.80 19.31 6.74
CA GLN A 203 -14.95 20.20 6.84
C GLN A 203 -16.11 19.60 7.65
N LYS A 204 -16.31 18.29 7.60
CA LYS A 204 -17.28 17.61 8.47
C LYS A 204 -16.85 17.58 9.94
N LEU A 205 -15.56 17.51 10.18
CA LEU A 205 -15.00 17.41 11.53
C LEU A 205 -14.84 18.78 12.22
N THR A 206 -14.60 19.86 11.44
CA THR A 206 -14.17 21.17 12.01
C THR A 206 -14.94 22.39 11.49
N ASN A 207 -15.49 22.39 10.31
CA ASN A 207 -15.95 23.53 9.52
C ASN A 207 -14.82 24.40 8.94
N ALA A 208 -13.60 23.88 8.79
CA ALA A 208 -12.47 24.63 8.27
C ALA A 208 -12.68 25.14 6.84
N GLU A 209 -12.15 26.33 6.55
CA GLU A 209 -12.10 26.89 5.20
C GLU A 209 -10.84 26.40 4.49
N VAL A 210 -10.98 25.98 3.20
CA VAL A 210 -9.82 25.70 2.34
C VAL A 210 -9.31 27.01 1.76
N VAL A 211 -8.18 27.49 2.27
CA VAL A 211 -7.60 28.77 1.88
C VAL A 211 -6.66 28.67 0.68
N TYR A 212 -6.13 27.47 0.43
CA TYR A 212 -5.27 27.21 -0.74
C TYR A 212 -5.34 25.75 -1.17
N SER A 213 -5.27 25.51 -2.50
CA SER A 213 -5.10 24.19 -3.09
C SER A 213 -4.15 24.27 -4.29
N GLY A 214 -2.97 23.66 -4.19
CA GLY A 214 -1.96 23.63 -5.22
C GLY A 214 -1.76 22.23 -5.78
N PHE A 215 -1.61 22.12 -7.11
CA PHE A 215 -1.42 20.83 -7.80
C PHE A 215 -0.21 20.92 -8.74
N PRO A 216 1.03 20.77 -8.22
CA PRO A 216 2.23 20.65 -9.06
C PRO A 216 2.21 19.35 -9.86
N GLU A 217 2.84 19.39 -11.04
CA GLU A 217 3.08 18.18 -11.84
C GLU A 217 4.01 17.22 -11.11
N LEU A 218 3.82 15.91 -11.30
CA LEU A 218 4.70 14.87 -10.75
C LEU A 218 6.13 15.07 -11.27
N GLY A 219 7.10 15.17 -10.34
CA GLY A 219 8.50 15.44 -10.66
C GLY A 219 8.78 16.91 -10.99
N ALA A 220 7.95 17.84 -10.53
CA ALA A 220 8.21 19.26 -10.63
C ALA A 220 9.57 19.61 -10.01
N SER A 221 10.33 20.47 -10.67
CA SER A 221 11.64 20.91 -10.17
C SER A 221 11.57 22.17 -9.30
N ASP A 222 10.38 22.77 -9.16
CA ASP A 222 10.16 24.01 -8.41
C ASP A 222 8.74 24.05 -7.84
N LEU A 223 8.63 24.16 -6.53
CA LEU A 223 7.38 24.31 -5.76
C LEU A 223 7.27 25.68 -5.07
N SER A 224 8.18 26.62 -5.38
CA SER A 224 8.29 27.92 -4.71
C SER A 224 6.99 28.72 -4.71
N THR A 225 6.23 28.67 -5.79
CA THR A 225 4.91 29.31 -5.86
C THR A 225 3.93 28.71 -4.85
N HIS A 226 3.91 27.38 -4.73
CA HIS A 226 2.99 26.68 -3.83
C HIS A 226 3.35 26.92 -2.36
N VAL A 227 4.63 26.76 -1.99
CA VAL A 227 5.06 27.00 -0.61
C VAL A 227 4.91 28.47 -0.21
N SER A 228 5.10 29.41 -1.15
CA SER A 228 4.86 30.85 -0.89
C SER A 228 3.39 31.16 -0.67
N SER A 229 2.49 30.55 -1.43
CA SER A 229 1.05 30.73 -1.22
C SER A 229 0.61 30.20 0.15
N VAL A 230 1.11 29.01 0.54
CA VAL A 230 0.84 28.46 1.90
C VAL A 230 1.35 29.41 2.99
N LYS A 231 2.55 29.98 2.81
CA LYS A 231 3.12 30.96 3.75
C LYS A 231 2.26 32.22 3.89
N GLU A 232 1.70 32.71 2.78
CA GLU A 232 0.83 33.89 2.78
C GLU A 232 -0.49 33.63 3.51
N GLU A 233 -1.03 32.43 3.38
CA GLU A 233 -2.32 32.03 3.98
C GLU A 233 -2.21 31.58 5.45
N GLN A 234 -1.05 31.11 5.90
CA GLN A 234 -0.78 30.66 7.28
C GLN A 234 -1.85 29.69 7.82
N PRO A 235 -2.10 28.56 7.15
CA PRO A 235 -3.17 27.65 7.54
C PRO A 235 -2.87 26.93 8.86
N ASP A 236 -3.92 26.56 9.59
CA ASP A 236 -3.79 25.71 10.78
C ASP A 236 -3.30 24.31 10.41
N VAL A 237 -3.72 23.80 9.23
CA VAL A 237 -3.25 22.52 8.70
C VAL A 237 -2.82 22.65 7.25
N LEU A 238 -1.61 22.26 6.94
CA LEU A 238 -1.16 21.97 5.56
C LEU A 238 -1.32 20.47 5.28
N PHE A 239 -2.24 20.12 4.40
CA PHE A 239 -2.39 18.76 3.91
C PHE A 239 -1.50 18.49 2.71
N SER A 240 -0.85 17.33 2.65
CA SER A 240 -0.04 16.94 1.48
C SER A 240 -0.08 15.45 1.22
N SER A 241 -0.32 15.09 -0.04
CA SER A 241 -0.14 13.73 -0.57
C SER A 241 1.12 13.59 -1.42
N LEU A 242 1.99 14.59 -1.42
CA LEU A 242 3.27 14.54 -2.12
C LEU A 242 4.12 13.38 -1.59
N TRP A 243 4.82 12.71 -2.49
CA TRP A 243 5.68 11.58 -2.17
C TRP A 243 7.00 11.64 -2.97
N GLY A 244 7.99 10.85 -2.55
CA GLY A 244 9.29 10.79 -3.19
C GLY A 244 10.00 12.14 -3.23
N GLY A 245 10.64 12.45 -4.35
CA GLY A 245 11.37 13.70 -4.54
C GLY A 245 10.51 14.95 -4.43
N ASP A 246 9.21 14.88 -4.78
CA ASP A 246 8.30 16.03 -4.67
C ASP A 246 8.05 16.41 -3.20
N ALA A 247 7.90 15.42 -2.32
CA ALA A 247 7.77 15.65 -0.88
C ALA A 247 9.06 16.24 -0.29
N THR A 248 10.22 15.69 -0.66
CA THR A 248 11.53 16.22 -0.27
C THR A 248 11.68 17.67 -0.69
N LEU A 249 11.35 17.98 -1.96
CA LEU A 249 11.43 19.33 -2.51
C LEU A 249 10.49 20.32 -1.80
N MET A 250 9.29 19.87 -1.42
CA MET A 250 8.34 20.68 -0.60
C MET A 250 8.97 21.05 0.73
N TYR A 251 9.58 20.10 1.44
CA TYR A 251 10.25 20.38 2.71
C TYR A 251 11.45 21.32 2.52
N GLU A 252 12.33 21.06 1.54
CA GLU A 252 13.50 21.91 1.27
C GLU A 252 13.10 23.36 0.98
N GLN A 253 12.17 23.56 0.06
CA GLN A 253 11.73 24.89 -0.33
C GLN A 253 10.89 25.57 0.74
N GLY A 254 10.05 24.82 1.47
CA GLY A 254 9.27 25.33 2.56
C GLY A 254 10.12 25.77 3.75
N ILE A 255 11.14 25.01 4.12
CA ILE A 255 12.14 25.39 5.13
C ILE A 255 12.89 26.65 4.69
N SER A 256 13.43 26.64 3.45
CA SER A 256 14.19 27.78 2.92
C SER A 256 13.36 29.06 2.85
N ASN A 257 12.05 28.96 2.60
CA ASN A 257 11.13 30.07 2.54
C ASN A 257 10.57 30.48 3.92
N GLY A 258 10.74 29.65 4.94
CA GLY A 258 10.10 29.82 6.26
C GLY A 258 8.58 29.59 6.20
N THR A 259 8.10 28.74 5.31
CA THR A 259 6.67 28.44 5.14
C THR A 259 6.07 27.80 6.38
N PHE A 260 6.82 26.92 7.03
CA PHE A 260 6.33 26.12 8.13
C PHE A 260 6.35 26.83 9.49
N GLU A 261 6.96 28.04 9.59
CA GLU A 261 7.06 28.78 10.84
C GLU A 261 5.68 29.22 11.37
N ASP A 262 4.73 29.44 10.48
CA ASP A 262 3.37 29.94 10.79
C ASP A 262 2.26 28.91 10.42
N VAL A 263 2.63 27.68 10.02
CA VAL A 263 1.69 26.57 9.80
C VAL A 263 1.51 25.81 11.12
N GLY A 264 0.27 25.59 11.53
CA GLY A 264 -0.01 24.91 12.80
C GLY A 264 0.47 23.45 12.81
N MET A 265 0.27 22.74 11.68
CA MET A 265 0.68 21.36 11.51
C MET A 265 0.74 20.98 10.04
N VAL A 266 1.65 20.08 9.65
CA VAL A 266 1.62 19.38 8.37
C VAL A 266 1.00 17.99 8.57
N SER A 267 -0.06 17.68 7.83
CA SER A 267 -0.66 16.35 7.78
C SER A 267 -0.43 15.74 6.40
N ALA A 268 0.29 14.64 6.35
CA ALA A 268 0.63 13.96 5.09
C ALA A 268 0.09 12.54 5.08
N THR A 269 -0.39 12.06 3.94
CA THR A 269 -0.93 10.71 3.82
C THR A 269 0.14 9.63 3.84
N VAL A 270 1.39 9.97 3.52
CA VAL A 270 2.45 8.99 3.31
C VAL A 270 3.83 9.46 3.79
N THR A 271 4.67 8.49 4.18
CA THR A 271 6.06 8.69 4.65
C THR A 271 7.11 8.65 3.52
N TYR A 272 6.77 9.07 2.30
CA TYR A 272 7.59 8.78 1.12
C TYR A 272 8.53 9.92 0.71
N ALA A 273 9.34 10.38 1.62
CA ALA A 273 10.35 11.38 1.33
C ALA A 273 11.76 10.82 1.65
N PRO A 274 12.34 10.00 0.75
CA PRO A 274 13.54 9.20 1.04
C PRO A 274 14.80 10.05 1.29
N GLU A 275 14.82 11.28 0.80
CA GLU A 275 15.95 12.19 0.90
C GLU A 275 15.80 13.20 2.06
N VAL A 276 14.75 13.04 2.89
CA VAL A 276 14.61 13.84 4.10
C VAL A 276 15.72 13.50 5.08
N THR A 277 16.46 14.52 5.48
CA THR A 277 17.61 14.41 6.39
C THR A 277 17.20 14.80 7.81
N ARG A 278 18.04 14.46 8.78
CA ARG A 278 17.91 14.93 10.15
C ARG A 278 17.80 16.45 10.23
N ASP A 279 18.71 17.18 9.55
CA ASP A 279 18.75 18.63 9.59
C ASP A 279 17.46 19.25 9.05
N MET A 280 16.83 18.61 8.06
CA MET A 280 15.52 19.04 7.53
C MET A 280 14.42 18.88 8.58
N ILE A 281 14.32 17.69 9.21
CA ILE A 281 13.30 17.43 10.25
C ILE A 281 13.43 18.45 11.40
N GLU A 282 14.65 18.67 11.88
CA GLU A 282 14.94 19.65 12.96
C GLU A 282 14.67 21.12 12.54
N SER A 283 14.65 21.41 11.24
CA SER A 283 14.46 22.75 10.67
C SER A 283 13.04 23.07 10.21
N ILE A 284 12.14 22.09 10.14
CA ILE A 284 10.76 22.32 9.69
C ILE A 284 10.03 23.33 10.58
N GLY A 285 10.21 23.26 11.89
CA GLY A 285 9.67 24.27 12.82
C GLY A 285 8.21 24.04 13.22
N THR A 286 7.52 23.05 12.65
CA THR A 286 6.18 22.60 13.04
C THR A 286 6.13 21.07 13.08
N ASP A 287 5.11 20.52 13.75
CA ASP A 287 4.89 19.07 13.76
C ASP A 287 4.43 18.58 12.38
N VAL A 288 5.08 17.53 11.88
CA VAL A 288 4.71 16.85 10.65
C VAL A 288 4.21 15.46 11.00
N TYR A 289 2.94 15.19 10.76
CA TYR A 289 2.37 13.86 10.88
C TYR A 289 2.26 13.23 9.51
N VAL A 290 2.75 11.99 9.42
CA VAL A 290 2.81 11.21 8.19
C VAL A 290 2.07 9.90 8.37
N GLY A 291 1.50 9.39 7.28
CA GLY A 291 0.80 8.12 7.28
C GLY A 291 1.68 6.95 6.84
N ASP A 292 1.38 5.74 7.31
CA ASP A 292 1.87 4.50 6.74
C ASP A 292 0.75 3.46 6.66
N ARG A 293 0.70 2.80 5.54
CA ARG A 293 -0.30 1.79 5.19
C ARG A 293 0.01 0.43 5.80
N ASN A 294 1.13 0.30 6.48
CA ASN A 294 1.61 -0.95 7.06
C ASN A 294 1.96 -0.78 8.53
N TRP A 295 2.06 -1.89 9.25
CA TRP A 295 2.70 -1.88 10.56
C TRP A 295 4.16 -1.53 10.35
N HIS A 296 4.52 -0.31 10.71
CA HIS A 296 5.84 0.20 10.42
C HIS A 296 6.90 -0.50 11.28
N TRP A 297 8.01 -0.87 10.67
CA TRP A 297 9.11 -1.58 11.34
C TRP A 297 9.73 -0.77 12.49
N SER A 298 9.64 0.56 12.44
CA SER A 298 10.20 1.46 13.46
C SER A 298 9.27 1.70 14.65
N HIS A 299 8.18 0.96 14.80
CA HIS A 299 7.37 1.01 16.01
C HIS A 299 8.24 0.93 17.29
N PRO A 300 7.85 1.61 18.40
CA PRO A 300 8.53 1.52 19.67
C PRO A 300 8.84 0.08 20.05
N PRO A 301 9.93 -0.19 20.80
CA PRO A 301 10.41 -1.55 21.09
C PRO A 301 9.33 -2.52 21.60
N GLU A 302 8.37 -2.01 22.38
CA GLU A 302 7.24 -2.78 22.91
C GLU A 302 6.23 -3.23 21.87
N ASN A 303 6.20 -2.59 20.70
CA ASN A 303 5.30 -2.86 19.58
C ASN A 303 6.03 -3.36 18.33
N ARG A 304 7.34 -3.57 18.40
CA ARG A 304 8.13 -4.06 17.26
C ARG A 304 7.71 -5.46 16.85
N TRP A 305 7.63 -5.62 15.53
CA TRP A 305 7.29 -6.88 14.91
C TRP A 305 8.52 -7.43 14.16
N ALA A 306 9.18 -8.44 14.73
CA ALA A 306 10.41 -9.00 14.19
C ALA A 306 10.36 -9.33 12.68
N PRO A 307 9.30 -9.97 12.14
CA PRO A 307 9.23 -10.24 10.70
C PRO A 307 9.28 -8.99 9.82
N GLY A 308 8.77 -7.85 10.30
CA GLY A 308 8.86 -6.58 9.59
C GLY A 308 10.29 -6.06 9.52
N ILE A 309 11.03 -6.13 10.62
CA ILE A 309 12.43 -5.76 10.68
C ILE A 309 13.26 -6.67 9.76
N GLU A 310 13.07 -7.98 9.83
CA GLU A 310 13.75 -8.95 8.96
C GLU A 310 13.51 -8.69 7.46
N LEU A 311 12.30 -8.29 7.08
CA LEU A 311 12.00 -7.92 5.70
C LEU A 311 12.70 -6.62 5.29
N ALA A 312 12.70 -5.61 6.18
CA ALA A 312 13.40 -4.35 5.93
C ALA A 312 14.90 -4.60 5.74
N GLU A 313 15.54 -5.36 6.64
CA GLU A 313 16.95 -5.74 6.54
C GLU A 313 17.26 -6.51 5.25
N ALA A 314 16.44 -7.48 4.88
CA ALA A 314 16.59 -8.22 3.63
C ALA A 314 16.47 -7.32 2.38
N ALA A 315 15.62 -6.30 2.44
CA ALA A 315 15.49 -5.33 1.36
C ALA A 315 16.67 -4.36 1.30
N TRP A 316 17.22 -3.94 2.43
CA TRP A 316 18.43 -3.10 2.51
C TRP A 316 19.68 -3.83 1.99
N GLU A 317 19.85 -5.10 2.35
CA GLU A 317 20.96 -5.92 1.81
C GLU A 317 20.92 -5.99 0.28
N ARG A 318 19.73 -6.16 -0.32
CA ARG A 318 19.55 -6.15 -1.78
C ARG A 318 19.72 -4.77 -2.42
N GLY A 319 19.62 -3.71 -1.64
CA GLY A 319 19.83 -2.32 -2.03
C GLY A 319 21.25 -1.82 -1.80
N GLU A 320 22.23 -2.72 -1.64
CA GLU A 320 23.65 -2.36 -1.40
C GLU A 320 23.85 -1.50 -0.13
N GLY A 321 22.99 -1.69 0.87
CA GLY A 321 23.04 -0.96 2.15
C GLY A 321 22.26 0.35 2.15
N ASP A 322 21.55 0.65 1.08
CA ASP A 322 20.58 1.76 1.06
C ASP A 322 19.43 1.46 2.03
N ARG A 323 19.51 2.09 3.22
CA ARG A 323 18.54 1.96 4.31
C ARG A 323 17.33 2.84 4.12
N GLN A 324 16.80 2.87 2.92
CA GLN A 324 15.60 3.64 2.68
C GLN A 324 14.42 3.10 3.48
N THR A 325 13.73 4.01 4.13
CA THR A 325 12.68 3.74 5.12
C THR A 325 11.32 3.47 4.53
N ILE A 326 11.20 3.41 3.22
CA ILE A 326 9.92 3.25 2.52
C ILE A 326 9.47 1.79 2.58
N PHE A 327 9.22 1.34 3.79
CA PHE A 327 8.84 -0.05 4.05
C PHE A 327 7.54 -0.45 3.36
N HIS A 328 6.57 0.47 3.25
CA HIS A 328 5.31 0.15 2.58
C HIS A 328 5.51 -0.18 1.10
N ALA A 329 6.40 0.50 0.38
CA ALA A 329 6.66 0.17 -1.02
C ALA A 329 7.23 -1.24 -1.20
N ILE A 330 8.10 -1.70 -0.26
CA ILE A 330 8.56 -3.09 -0.20
C ILE A 330 7.36 -4.01 0.06
N MET A 331 6.50 -3.63 1.00
CA MET A 331 5.32 -4.41 1.35
C MET A 331 4.27 -4.45 0.25
N ASP A 332 4.17 -3.43 -0.59
CA ASP A 332 3.26 -3.42 -1.74
C ASP A 332 3.54 -4.62 -2.65
N GLY A 333 4.78 -4.80 -3.05
CA GLY A 333 5.18 -5.94 -3.89
C GLY A 333 5.12 -7.28 -3.15
N TYR A 334 5.65 -7.32 -1.92
CA TYR A 334 5.61 -8.53 -1.09
C TYR A 334 4.17 -8.97 -0.80
N GLY A 335 3.31 -8.02 -0.44
CA GLY A 335 1.90 -8.26 -0.10
C GLY A 335 1.08 -8.73 -1.29
N ALA A 336 1.27 -8.14 -2.48
CA ALA A 336 0.57 -8.54 -3.69
C ALA A 336 0.89 -9.99 -4.09
N VAL A 337 2.18 -10.35 -4.12
CA VAL A 337 2.62 -11.71 -4.45
C VAL A 337 2.09 -12.71 -3.42
N THR A 338 2.22 -12.42 -2.12
CA THR A 338 1.78 -13.34 -1.07
C THR A 338 0.27 -13.46 -0.95
N ALA A 339 -0.50 -12.42 -1.26
CA ALA A 339 -1.96 -12.48 -1.33
C ALA A 339 -2.41 -13.55 -2.34
N TRP A 340 -1.89 -13.46 -3.57
CA TRP A 340 -2.20 -14.42 -4.62
C TRP A 340 -1.69 -15.82 -4.27
N ALA A 341 -0.43 -15.94 -3.88
CA ALA A 341 0.21 -17.23 -3.62
C ALA A 341 -0.51 -18.02 -2.52
N THR A 342 -0.85 -17.36 -1.40
CA THR A 342 -1.53 -18.04 -0.28
C THR A 342 -2.98 -18.38 -0.59
N ALA A 343 -3.66 -17.60 -1.43
CA ALA A 343 -5.00 -17.93 -1.92
C ALA A 343 -4.97 -19.14 -2.86
N VAL A 344 -4.02 -19.20 -3.80
CA VAL A 344 -3.83 -20.34 -4.71
C VAL A 344 -3.47 -21.59 -3.93
N GLU A 345 -2.51 -21.53 -3.01
CA GLU A 345 -2.15 -22.68 -2.17
C GLU A 345 -3.35 -23.24 -1.41
N LYS A 346 -4.18 -22.36 -0.84
CA LYS A 346 -5.41 -22.76 -0.15
C LYS A 346 -6.37 -23.50 -1.09
N VAL A 347 -6.58 -22.98 -2.29
CA VAL A 347 -7.53 -23.56 -3.25
C VAL A 347 -6.98 -24.86 -3.83
N VAL A 348 -5.69 -24.96 -4.17
CA VAL A 348 -5.06 -26.20 -4.60
C VAL A 348 -5.22 -27.30 -3.55
N ASN A 349 -4.99 -26.97 -2.28
CA ASN A 349 -5.18 -27.91 -1.16
C ASN A 349 -6.64 -28.36 -0.99
N GLN A 350 -7.61 -27.56 -1.40
CA GLN A 350 -9.03 -27.90 -1.37
C GLN A 350 -9.48 -28.76 -2.55
N LEU A 351 -8.98 -28.42 -3.75
CA LEU A 351 -9.40 -29.07 -4.99
C LEU A 351 -8.56 -30.31 -5.34
N GLY A 352 -7.33 -30.41 -4.86
CA GLY A 352 -6.37 -31.46 -5.25
C GLY A 352 -5.87 -31.35 -6.70
N ARG A 353 -6.08 -30.19 -7.33
CA ARG A 353 -5.64 -29.83 -8.70
C ARG A 353 -5.27 -28.36 -8.78
N TRP A 354 -4.69 -27.94 -9.90
CA TRP A 354 -4.49 -26.52 -10.16
C TRP A 354 -5.84 -25.83 -10.43
N PRO A 355 -6.11 -24.66 -9.83
CA PRO A 355 -7.36 -23.94 -10.01
C PRO A 355 -7.43 -23.16 -11.33
N GLU A 356 -8.64 -22.98 -11.84
CA GLU A 356 -8.92 -22.03 -12.91
C GLU A 356 -8.89 -20.58 -12.38
N GLN A 357 -8.80 -19.59 -13.27
CA GLN A 357 -8.69 -18.18 -12.89
C GLN A 357 -9.87 -17.69 -12.05
N GLU A 358 -11.10 -18.11 -12.36
CA GLU A 358 -12.29 -17.77 -11.59
C GLU A 358 -12.25 -18.36 -10.17
N GLU A 359 -11.71 -19.57 -10.02
CA GLU A 359 -11.55 -20.21 -8.71
C GLU A 359 -10.50 -19.49 -7.87
N ILE A 360 -9.41 -18.99 -8.50
CA ILE A 360 -8.40 -18.14 -7.85
C ILE A 360 -9.03 -16.81 -7.43
N ALA A 361 -9.74 -16.15 -8.33
CA ALA A 361 -10.44 -14.90 -8.06
C ALA A 361 -11.45 -15.05 -6.91
N GLN A 362 -12.23 -16.13 -6.92
CA GLN A 362 -13.16 -16.42 -5.84
C GLN A 362 -12.44 -16.72 -4.50
N ALA A 363 -11.28 -17.38 -4.54
CA ALA A 363 -10.51 -17.68 -3.33
C ALA A 363 -9.85 -16.45 -2.72
N LEU A 364 -9.53 -15.44 -3.52
CA LEU A 364 -9.02 -14.15 -3.05
C LEU A 364 -10.10 -13.34 -2.31
N LYS A 365 -11.37 -13.43 -2.70
CA LYS A 365 -12.47 -12.73 -2.01
C LYS A 365 -12.63 -13.24 -0.59
N GLY A 366 -12.52 -12.35 0.39
CA GLY A 366 -12.55 -12.70 1.81
C GLY A 366 -11.29 -13.43 2.32
N HIS A 367 -10.22 -13.50 1.51
CA HIS A 367 -8.97 -14.14 1.92
C HIS A 367 -8.23 -13.33 2.96
N GLY A 368 -7.79 -14.00 4.03
CA GLY A 368 -6.93 -13.41 5.04
C GLY A 368 -5.58 -14.12 5.09
N TRP A 369 -4.50 -13.36 5.15
CA TRP A 369 -3.14 -13.88 5.21
C TRP A 369 -2.24 -13.06 6.12
N TYR A 370 -1.14 -13.66 6.57
CA TYR A 370 -0.13 -12.95 7.34
C TYR A 370 1.04 -12.54 6.47
N THR A 371 1.54 -11.34 6.72
CA THR A 371 2.75 -10.80 6.11
C THR A 371 3.69 -10.28 7.20
N PRO A 372 4.92 -9.90 6.85
CA PRO A 372 5.80 -9.16 7.77
C PRO A 372 5.22 -7.84 8.32
N ALA A 373 4.20 -7.28 7.68
CA ALA A 373 3.46 -6.11 8.17
C ALA A 373 2.18 -6.46 8.97
N GLY A 374 1.99 -7.72 9.36
CA GLY A 374 0.85 -8.18 10.14
C GLY A 374 -0.22 -8.92 9.34
N TYR A 375 -1.44 -8.93 9.84
CA TYR A 375 -2.58 -9.60 9.20
C TYR A 375 -3.24 -8.69 8.16
N HIS A 376 -3.45 -9.23 6.97
CA HIS A 376 -4.12 -8.59 5.85
C HIS A 376 -5.40 -9.35 5.50
N MET A 377 -6.37 -8.64 4.95
CA MET A 377 -7.61 -9.23 4.49
C MET A 377 -8.02 -8.60 3.16
N MET A 378 -8.26 -9.44 2.16
CA MET A 378 -8.95 -9.05 0.94
C MET A 378 -10.46 -9.07 1.21
N THR A 379 -11.14 -8.00 0.89
CA THR A 379 -12.61 -7.95 1.01
C THR A 379 -13.27 -8.77 -0.09
N ASP A 380 -14.58 -8.97 0.00
CA ASP A 380 -15.39 -9.59 -1.05
C ASP A 380 -15.60 -8.70 -2.28
N TRP A 381 -15.14 -7.45 -2.22
CA TRP A 381 -15.13 -6.48 -3.31
C TRP A 381 -13.71 -6.16 -3.83
N ASN A 382 -12.79 -7.11 -3.69
CA ASN A 382 -11.44 -7.15 -4.28
C ASN A 382 -10.45 -6.08 -3.75
N GLN A 383 -10.80 -5.40 -2.68
CA GLN A 383 -9.98 -4.40 -2.02
C GLN A 383 -9.33 -4.98 -0.76
N GLN A 384 -8.01 -4.90 -0.64
CA GLN A 384 -7.37 -5.18 0.64
C GLN A 384 -7.69 -4.10 1.67
N MET A 385 -7.91 -4.54 2.89
CA MET A 385 -8.12 -3.66 4.04
C MET A 385 -7.19 -4.07 5.18
N ARG A 386 -6.58 -3.07 5.80
CA ARG A 386 -5.72 -3.20 6.98
C ARG A 386 -5.71 -1.89 7.77
N PRO A 387 -5.31 -1.90 9.05
CA PRO A 387 -5.16 -0.67 9.82
C PRO A 387 -4.19 0.30 9.14
N HIS A 388 -4.48 1.60 9.29
CA HIS A 388 -3.61 2.68 8.88
C HIS A 388 -2.93 3.27 10.11
N HIS A 389 -1.66 3.62 9.97
CA HIS A 389 -0.86 4.23 11.01
C HIS A 389 -0.59 5.68 10.63
N SER A 390 -0.68 6.57 11.59
CA SER A 390 -0.24 7.95 11.44
C SER A 390 0.64 8.30 12.63
N GLY A 391 1.78 8.93 12.38
CA GLY A 391 2.71 9.27 13.43
C GLY A 391 3.51 10.53 13.10
N ARG A 392 4.06 11.16 14.15
CA ARG A 392 4.90 12.33 13.99
C ARG A 392 6.25 11.93 13.38
N LEU A 393 6.68 12.69 12.39
CA LEU A 393 7.96 12.51 11.71
C LEU A 393 9.11 12.85 12.65
N GLU A 394 10.01 11.90 12.85
CA GLU A 394 11.18 12.03 13.72
C GLU A 394 12.41 11.38 13.08
N TRP A 395 13.59 11.69 13.61
CA TRP A 395 14.83 11.02 13.22
C TRP A 395 15.29 10.00 14.26
N SER A 396 15.58 8.80 13.83
CA SER A 396 16.10 7.75 14.69
C SER A 396 17.63 7.71 14.68
N ASP A 397 18.25 7.95 15.83
CA ASP A 397 19.70 7.76 16.02
C ASP A 397 20.12 6.28 15.93
N GLU A 398 19.22 5.36 16.30
CA GLU A 398 19.49 3.93 16.29
C GLU A 398 19.62 3.39 14.86
N TYR A 399 18.78 3.87 13.96
CA TYR A 399 18.71 3.36 12.59
C TYR A 399 19.33 4.31 11.56
N ASP A 400 19.60 5.57 11.95
CA ASP A 400 20.09 6.65 11.10
C ASP A 400 19.15 6.92 9.91
N VAL A 401 17.85 7.01 10.20
CA VAL A 401 16.78 7.18 9.24
C VAL A 401 15.56 7.88 9.87
N MET A 402 14.70 8.39 9.03
CA MET A 402 13.38 8.91 9.38
C MET A 402 12.48 7.81 9.95
N VAL A 403 11.77 8.11 11.04
CA VAL A 403 10.81 7.22 11.71
C VAL A 403 9.52 7.95 12.06
N MET A 404 8.55 7.21 12.54
CA MET A 404 7.32 7.78 13.11
C MET A 404 7.27 7.57 14.62
N GLU A 405 6.94 8.63 15.37
CA GLU A 405 6.64 8.59 16.80
C GLU A 405 5.23 9.15 17.08
N ASP A 406 4.77 9.08 18.31
CA ASP A 406 3.44 9.53 18.74
C ASP A 406 2.31 9.00 17.82
N MET A 407 2.34 7.68 17.61
CA MET A 407 1.55 7.00 16.58
C MET A 407 0.09 6.81 17.00
N ASN A 408 -0.81 7.08 16.06
CA ASN A 408 -2.21 6.64 16.07
C ASN A 408 -2.38 5.45 15.12
N VAL A 409 -3.27 4.53 15.47
CA VAL A 409 -3.65 3.39 14.64
C VAL A 409 -5.15 3.46 14.37
N TYR A 410 -5.52 3.66 13.12
CA TYR A 410 -6.92 3.74 12.69
C TYR A 410 -7.38 2.41 12.11
N ARG A 411 -8.51 1.91 12.60
CA ARG A 411 -9.12 0.69 12.04
C ARG A 411 -9.80 1.03 10.71
N PRO A 412 -9.79 0.13 9.72
CA PRO A 412 -10.45 0.39 8.44
C PRO A 412 -11.89 0.88 8.58
N ALA A 413 -12.66 0.31 9.52
CA ALA A 413 -14.05 0.71 9.75
C ALA A 413 -14.23 2.14 10.30
N GLU A 414 -13.18 2.80 10.72
CA GLU A 414 -13.21 4.19 11.22
C GLU A 414 -12.89 5.19 10.11
N VAL A 415 -12.07 4.79 9.14
CA VAL A 415 -11.47 5.67 8.16
C VAL A 415 -11.75 5.26 6.71
N SER A 416 -12.67 4.34 6.49
CA SER A 416 -13.05 3.85 5.17
C SER A 416 -14.55 3.63 5.08
N PRO A 417 -15.17 3.92 3.92
CA PRO A 417 -16.57 3.63 3.69
C PRO A 417 -16.87 2.13 3.83
N PRO A 418 -18.06 1.75 4.31
CA PRO A 418 -18.45 0.37 4.40
C PRO A 418 -18.74 -0.23 3.02
N GLY A 419 -18.03 -1.29 2.68
CA GLY A 419 -18.24 -2.01 1.42
C GLY A 419 -17.91 -1.16 0.19
N ARG A 420 -18.85 -1.09 -0.76
CA ARG A 420 -18.74 -0.34 -2.02
C ARG A 420 -19.47 1.03 -1.97
N THR A 421 -19.64 1.59 -0.78
CA THR A 421 -20.26 2.91 -0.63
C THR A 421 -19.31 3.96 -1.21
N ASN A 422 -19.83 4.90 -2.00
CA ASN A 422 -19.04 6.03 -2.48
C ASN A 422 -18.45 6.81 -1.29
N THR A 423 -17.19 7.18 -1.38
CA THR A 423 -16.43 7.78 -0.29
C THR A 423 -17.00 9.12 0.14
N LEU A 424 -17.33 10.00 -0.80
CA LEU A 424 -17.87 11.33 -0.49
C LEU A 424 -19.29 11.25 0.09
N ASP A 425 -20.13 10.35 -0.45
CA ASP A 425 -21.48 10.11 0.10
C ASP A 425 -21.39 9.57 1.54
N TRP A 426 -20.41 8.71 1.82
CA TRP A 426 -20.17 8.21 3.17
C TRP A 426 -19.75 9.33 4.13
N ILE A 427 -18.79 10.19 3.75
CA ILE A 427 -18.36 11.32 4.54
C ILE A 427 -19.54 12.29 4.75
N ASP A 428 -20.35 12.51 3.75
CA ASP A 428 -21.53 13.35 3.88
C ASP A 428 -22.58 12.84 4.89
N SER A 429 -22.58 11.54 5.13
CA SER A 429 -23.48 10.89 6.08
C SER A 429 -23.07 11.02 7.56
N TRP A 430 -21.91 11.57 7.88
CA TRP A 430 -21.37 11.74 9.24
C TRP A 430 -22.17 12.71 10.11
#